data_dbce636c732e03f9af10ffe4e8faa882
#
_entry.id   dbce636c732e03f9af10ffe4e8faa882
#
_cell.length_a   1.000
_cell.length_b   1.000
_cell.length_c   1.000
_cell.angle_alpha   90.00
_cell.angle_beta   90.00
_cell.angle_gamma   90.00
#
_symmetry.space_group_name_H-M   'P 1'
#
loop_
_entity.id
_entity.type
_entity.pdbx_description
1 polymer ?
#
loop_
_entity_poly.entity_id
_entity_poly.type
_entity_poly.pdbx_seq_one_letter_code
_entity_poly.pdbx_strand_id
1 'polypeptide(L)'
;MNIFRPLLILAALAMGQAHGAAPAATPYSAEHTALLIVDPYNDFMTEGGKLYQAIKPTADASGMFDNMRKIIPAARAAGMQVFVLPHHQSTPDGDDYPGWQHVNMFQAKNAGLKAFAVGSWGAQFNPEFGPRKGDIVVRQHFAQSGFANTDLDFQLKQHGISHIILVGVIANSCIESTARYGMELGYHVTLVPDAQAAFSAEGMRAAAENAPLFAHAILPTAELLKQFPAAKAAAR
;
A
#
# COMPACT_ATOMS: atom_id res chain seq x y z
N MET A 1 -62.63 43.51 30.02
CA MET A 1 -61.53 43.60 29.03
C MET A 1 -60.51 42.52 29.40
N ASN A 2 -60.73 41.28 28.88
CA ASN A 2 -59.95 40.12 29.25
C ASN A 2 -58.81 39.94 28.23
N ILE A 3 -57.57 40.00 28.70
CA ILE A 3 -56.37 39.83 27.90
C ILE A 3 -55.91 38.38 28.10
N PHE A 4 -56.19 37.52 27.09
CA PHE A 4 -55.62 36.15 27.00
C PHE A 4 -54.11 36.27 26.62
N ARG A 5 -53.25 35.71 27.44
CA ARG A 5 -51.83 35.43 27.11
C ARG A 5 -51.71 33.97 26.65
N PRO A 6 -51.18 33.70 25.47
CA PRO A 6 -50.85 32.34 25.12
C PRO A 6 -49.52 31.90 25.77
N LEU A 7 -49.58 30.74 26.41
CA LEU A 7 -48.44 30.00 26.97
C LEU A 7 -47.73 29.26 25.82
N LEU A 8 -46.52 29.73 25.48
CA LEU A 8 -45.64 29.01 24.54
C LEU A 8 -44.94 27.86 25.29
N ILE A 9 -45.34 26.63 24.98
CA ILE A 9 -44.65 25.41 25.45
C ILE A 9 -43.51 25.15 24.45
N LEU A 10 -42.27 25.38 24.90
CA LEU A 10 -41.05 25.02 24.19
C LEU A 10 -40.83 23.51 24.41
N ALA A 11 -41.17 22.69 23.41
CA ALA A 11 -40.75 21.30 23.40
C ALA A 11 -39.29 21.21 22.96
N ALA A 12 -38.37 20.91 23.89
CA ALA A 12 -37.00 20.61 23.60
C ALA A 12 -36.93 19.18 23.01
N LEU A 13 -36.72 19.06 21.68
CA LEU A 13 -36.35 17.82 21.04
C LEU A 13 -34.90 17.50 21.44
N ALA A 14 -34.71 16.54 22.34
CA ALA A 14 -33.44 15.92 22.58
C ALA A 14 -33.12 15.03 21.37
N MET A 15 -32.32 15.53 20.41
CA MET A 15 -31.69 14.67 19.38
C MET A 15 -30.63 13.84 20.04
N GLY A 16 -30.98 12.62 20.43
CA GLY A 16 -30.02 11.60 20.80
C GLY A 16 -29.16 11.28 19.56
N GLN A 17 -27.89 11.70 19.56
CA GLN A 17 -26.91 11.23 18.60
C GLN A 17 -26.67 9.74 18.88
N ALA A 18 -27.31 8.88 18.08
CA ALA A 18 -26.92 7.49 17.99
C ALA A 18 -25.50 7.45 17.40
N HIS A 19 -24.48 7.35 18.27
CA HIS A 19 -23.17 6.94 17.84
C HIS A 19 -23.31 5.49 17.38
N GLY A 20 -23.50 5.31 16.09
CA GLY A 20 -23.40 3.98 15.48
C GLY A 20 -22.03 3.43 15.83
N ALA A 21 -22.00 2.28 16.53
CA ALA A 21 -20.77 1.53 16.72
C ALA A 21 -20.12 1.35 15.34
N ALA A 22 -18.83 1.67 15.24
CA ALA A 22 -18.08 1.37 14.03
C ALA A 22 -18.31 -0.09 13.66
N PRO A 23 -18.63 -0.41 12.39
CA PRO A 23 -18.85 -1.78 11.99
C PRO A 23 -17.66 -2.63 12.44
N ALA A 24 -17.95 -3.75 13.09
CA ALA A 24 -16.92 -4.71 13.50
C ALA A 24 -16.06 -5.03 12.27
N ALA A 25 -14.73 -4.90 12.40
CA ALA A 25 -13.82 -5.15 11.30
C ALA A 25 -14.13 -6.53 10.72
N THR A 26 -14.53 -6.58 9.46
CA THR A 26 -14.79 -7.83 8.77
C THR A 26 -13.47 -8.55 8.63
N PRO A 27 -13.31 -9.78 9.14
CA PRO A 27 -12.07 -10.51 8.99
C PRO A 27 -11.76 -10.64 7.50
N TYR A 28 -10.48 -10.52 7.13
CA TYR A 28 -10.05 -10.64 5.73
C TYR A 28 -10.40 -12.02 5.18
N SER A 29 -11.11 -12.06 4.06
CA SER A 29 -11.35 -13.30 3.34
C SER A 29 -10.27 -13.51 2.27
N ALA A 30 -9.84 -14.76 2.06
CA ALA A 30 -8.86 -15.08 1.03
C ALA A 30 -9.35 -14.76 -0.38
N GLU A 31 -10.67 -14.80 -0.60
CA GLU A 31 -11.29 -14.61 -1.92
C GLU A 31 -11.41 -13.14 -2.33
N HIS A 32 -11.52 -12.24 -1.35
CA HIS A 32 -11.77 -10.82 -1.61
C HIS A 32 -10.66 -9.90 -1.11
N THR A 33 -9.55 -10.46 -0.61
CA THR A 33 -8.41 -9.70 -0.09
C THR A 33 -7.15 -10.00 -0.89
N ALA A 34 -6.44 -8.96 -1.30
CA ALA A 34 -5.13 -9.06 -1.92
C ALA A 34 -4.04 -8.41 -1.08
N LEU A 35 -2.85 -9.04 -1.06
CA LEU A 35 -1.63 -8.41 -0.59
C LEU A 35 -0.93 -7.73 -1.77
N LEU A 36 -0.68 -6.43 -1.68
CA LEU A 36 0.07 -5.65 -2.66
C LEU A 36 1.49 -5.42 -2.15
N ILE A 37 2.49 -5.96 -2.87
CA ILE A 37 3.91 -5.76 -2.59
C ILE A 37 4.42 -4.68 -3.54
N VAL A 38 4.77 -3.53 -2.98
CA VAL A 38 5.15 -2.34 -3.76
C VAL A 38 6.66 -2.25 -3.89
N ASP A 39 7.14 -2.20 -5.12
CA ASP A 39 8.52 -1.95 -5.54
C ASP A 39 9.59 -2.92 -4.96
N PRO A 40 9.38 -4.25 -4.99
CA PRO A 40 10.29 -5.20 -4.36
C PRO A 40 11.54 -5.49 -5.22
N TYR A 41 12.21 -4.45 -5.70
CA TYR A 41 13.45 -4.57 -6.47
C TYR A 41 14.70 -4.72 -5.59
N ASN A 42 15.76 -5.32 -6.12
CA ASN A 42 17.05 -5.41 -5.43
C ASN A 42 17.62 -4.02 -5.12
N ASP A 43 17.42 -3.02 -5.98
CA ASP A 43 17.89 -1.65 -5.73
C ASP A 43 17.30 -1.05 -4.44
N PHE A 44 16.10 -1.48 -4.00
CA PHE A 44 15.53 -1.10 -2.71
C PHE A 44 15.82 -2.12 -1.60
N MET A 45 15.65 -3.41 -1.89
CA MET A 45 15.45 -4.44 -0.86
C MET A 45 16.73 -5.24 -0.54
N THR A 46 17.84 -5.00 -1.25
CA THR A 46 19.06 -5.80 -1.09
C THR A 46 20.27 -4.91 -0.86
N GLU A 47 21.14 -5.32 0.05
CA GLU A 47 22.42 -4.65 0.28
C GLU A 47 23.21 -4.53 -1.04
N GLY A 48 23.77 -3.35 -1.29
CA GLY A 48 24.41 -2.99 -2.56
C GLY A 48 23.46 -2.40 -3.60
N GLY A 49 22.17 -2.42 -3.37
CA GLY A 49 21.18 -1.72 -4.19
C GLY A 49 21.34 -0.20 -4.11
N LYS A 50 21.08 0.50 -5.20
CA LYS A 50 21.34 1.95 -5.34
C LYS A 50 20.53 2.81 -4.36
N LEU A 51 19.37 2.33 -3.94
CA LEU A 51 18.45 3.02 -3.03
C LEU A 51 18.37 2.35 -1.64
N TYR A 52 19.00 1.18 -1.48
CA TYR A 52 18.98 0.42 -0.23
C TYR A 52 19.45 1.23 0.98
N GLN A 53 20.61 1.89 0.87
CA GLN A 53 21.16 2.69 1.97
C GLN A 53 20.28 3.88 2.34
N ALA A 54 19.49 4.39 1.39
CA ALA A 54 18.60 5.51 1.64
C ALA A 54 17.34 5.11 2.42
N ILE A 55 16.87 3.86 2.28
CA ILE A 55 15.70 3.36 3.04
C ILE A 55 16.09 2.60 4.31
N LYS A 56 17.32 2.07 4.37
CA LYS A 56 17.77 1.17 5.45
C LYS A 56 17.48 1.70 6.86
N PRO A 57 17.77 2.97 7.20
CA PRO A 57 17.54 3.47 8.56
C PRO A 57 16.05 3.37 8.99
N THR A 58 15.12 3.65 8.09
CA THR A 58 13.68 3.57 8.39
C THR A 58 13.16 2.14 8.30
N ALA A 59 13.70 1.32 7.40
CA ALA A 59 13.39 -0.10 7.29
C ALA A 59 13.83 -0.87 8.55
N ASP A 60 14.99 -0.57 9.09
CA ASP A 60 15.48 -1.16 10.34
C ASP A 60 14.62 -0.69 11.53
N ALA A 61 14.32 0.61 11.61
CA ALA A 61 13.51 1.18 12.69
C ALA A 61 12.08 0.64 12.72
N SER A 62 11.48 0.38 11.57
CA SER A 62 10.13 -0.22 11.45
C SER A 62 10.13 -1.74 11.58
N GLY A 63 11.26 -2.39 11.34
CA GLY A 63 11.33 -3.86 11.20
C GLY A 63 10.75 -4.38 9.89
N MET A 64 10.72 -3.53 8.84
CA MET A 64 10.04 -3.80 7.58
C MET A 64 10.38 -5.16 6.99
N PHE A 65 11.66 -5.49 6.87
CA PHE A 65 12.07 -6.74 6.23
C PHE A 65 11.59 -7.98 7.00
N ASP A 66 11.72 -7.98 8.33
CA ASP A 66 11.27 -9.10 9.17
C ASP A 66 9.75 -9.24 9.17
N ASN A 67 9.04 -8.14 9.10
CA ASN A 67 7.60 -8.12 9.03
C ASN A 67 7.09 -8.58 7.65
N MET A 68 7.72 -8.16 6.56
CA MET A 68 7.41 -8.67 5.23
C MET A 68 7.67 -10.18 5.11
N ARG A 69 8.74 -10.71 5.75
CA ARG A 69 9.02 -12.16 5.83
C ARG A 69 7.91 -12.95 6.53
N LYS A 70 7.17 -12.32 7.44
CA LYS A 70 6.01 -12.94 8.11
C LYS A 70 4.73 -12.80 7.28
N ILE A 71 4.45 -11.60 6.78
CA ILE A 71 3.19 -11.27 6.10
C ILE A 71 3.06 -12.02 4.78
N ILE A 72 4.10 -11.94 3.91
CA ILE A 72 4.01 -12.45 2.54
C ILE A 72 3.75 -13.95 2.50
N PRO A 73 4.51 -14.81 3.22
CA PRO A 73 4.20 -16.23 3.26
C PRO A 73 2.85 -16.54 3.90
N ALA A 74 2.45 -15.79 4.94
CA ALA A 74 1.17 -15.99 5.60
C ALA A 74 -0.01 -15.69 4.68
N ALA A 75 0.05 -14.61 3.91
CA ALA A 75 -0.97 -14.27 2.92
C ALA A 75 -1.11 -15.36 1.83
N ARG A 76 0.02 -15.84 1.31
CA ARG A 76 0.03 -16.97 0.35
C ARG A 76 -0.54 -18.25 0.96
N ALA A 77 -0.14 -18.59 2.19
CA ALA A 77 -0.65 -19.78 2.89
C ALA A 77 -2.15 -19.69 3.18
N ALA A 78 -2.66 -18.48 3.48
CA ALA A 78 -4.09 -18.22 3.64
C ALA A 78 -4.87 -18.31 2.32
N GLY A 79 -4.19 -18.38 1.17
CA GLY A 79 -4.78 -18.43 -0.16
C GLY A 79 -5.24 -17.06 -0.67
N MET A 80 -4.73 -15.98 -0.08
CA MET A 80 -4.93 -14.63 -0.60
C MET A 80 -4.16 -14.45 -1.90
N GLN A 81 -4.71 -13.68 -2.84
CA GLN A 81 -3.99 -13.30 -4.04
C GLN A 81 -2.89 -12.29 -3.70
N VAL A 82 -1.68 -12.53 -4.22
CA VAL A 82 -0.55 -11.60 -4.07
C VAL A 82 -0.31 -10.89 -5.39
N PHE A 83 -0.20 -9.56 -5.32
CA PHE A 83 0.13 -8.69 -6.43
C PHE A 83 1.48 -8.03 -6.18
N VAL A 84 2.31 -7.99 -7.20
CA VAL A 84 3.57 -7.25 -7.20
C VAL A 84 3.44 -6.04 -8.10
N LEU A 85 3.70 -4.86 -7.53
CA LEU A 85 3.57 -3.56 -8.18
C LEU A 85 4.97 -3.01 -8.45
N PRO A 86 5.51 -3.19 -9.66
CA PRO A 86 6.86 -2.72 -9.97
C PRO A 86 6.86 -1.26 -10.44
N HIS A 87 7.87 -0.49 -10.01
CA HIS A 87 8.20 0.81 -10.57
C HIS A 87 8.73 0.69 -12.00
N HIS A 88 8.61 1.75 -12.78
CA HIS A 88 9.26 1.90 -14.08
C HIS A 88 10.77 1.61 -13.99
N GLN A 89 11.27 0.80 -14.91
CA GLN A 89 12.69 0.49 -15.00
C GLN A 89 13.38 1.53 -15.89
N SER A 90 14.47 2.10 -15.38
CA SER A 90 15.27 3.07 -16.12
C SER A 90 15.92 2.44 -17.34
N THR A 91 16.07 3.21 -18.40
CA THR A 91 16.89 2.80 -19.55
C THR A 91 18.38 2.73 -19.14
N PRO A 92 19.19 1.87 -19.77
CA PRO A 92 20.60 1.73 -19.40
C PRO A 92 21.43 3.00 -19.59
N ASP A 93 21.02 3.89 -20.49
CA ASP A 93 21.65 5.20 -20.75
C ASP A 93 21.09 6.31 -19.84
N GLY A 94 19.94 6.08 -19.20
CA GLY A 94 19.29 7.06 -18.32
C GLY A 94 18.38 8.05 -19.05
N ASP A 95 18.12 7.83 -20.34
CA ASP A 95 17.19 8.65 -21.13
C ASP A 95 15.75 8.12 -21.04
N ASP A 96 15.19 8.17 -19.82
CA ASP A 96 13.88 7.58 -19.53
C ASP A 96 12.71 8.45 -19.99
N TYR A 97 12.94 9.75 -20.19
CA TYR A 97 11.87 10.72 -20.39
C TYR A 97 12.13 11.66 -21.59
N PRO A 98 12.48 11.10 -22.76
CA PRO A 98 12.87 11.92 -23.93
C PRO A 98 11.70 12.83 -24.34
N GLY A 99 11.95 14.13 -24.34
CA GLY A 99 10.96 15.14 -24.75
C GLY A 99 9.83 15.40 -23.75
N TRP A 100 9.86 14.82 -22.55
CA TRP A 100 8.86 15.12 -21.53
C TRP A 100 8.97 16.56 -21.04
N GLN A 101 7.82 17.25 -20.99
CA GLN A 101 7.76 18.66 -20.56
C GLN A 101 7.87 18.83 -19.05
N HIS A 102 7.47 17.82 -18.26
CA HIS A 102 7.29 17.93 -16.81
C HIS A 102 7.80 16.70 -16.08
N VAL A 103 9.10 16.44 -16.18
CA VAL A 103 9.76 15.41 -15.36
C VAL A 103 9.89 15.95 -13.95
N ASN A 104 9.33 15.24 -12.95
CA ASN A 104 9.46 15.65 -11.56
C ASN A 104 10.84 15.26 -10.99
N MET A 105 11.19 15.87 -9.85
CA MET A 105 12.49 15.68 -9.22
C MET A 105 12.78 14.21 -8.86
N PHE A 106 11.79 13.44 -8.46
CA PHE A 106 11.95 12.03 -8.10
C PHE A 106 12.27 11.18 -9.33
N GLN A 107 11.54 11.39 -10.43
CA GLN A 107 11.79 10.72 -11.71
C GLN A 107 13.18 11.06 -12.24
N ALA A 108 13.54 12.35 -12.27
CA ALA A 108 14.86 12.79 -12.69
C ALA A 108 16.00 12.17 -11.87
N LYS A 109 15.80 12.06 -10.53
CA LYS A 109 16.77 11.43 -9.63
C LYS A 109 16.93 9.94 -9.92
N ASN A 110 15.83 9.22 -10.12
CA ASN A 110 15.88 7.78 -10.41
C ASN A 110 16.56 7.50 -11.76
N ALA A 111 16.25 8.28 -12.80
CA ALA A 111 16.90 8.19 -14.10
C ALA A 111 18.41 8.50 -13.98
N GLY A 112 18.78 9.60 -13.29
CA GLY A 112 20.19 9.96 -13.06
C GLY A 112 20.99 8.91 -12.30
N LEU A 113 20.36 8.20 -11.36
CA LEU A 113 20.93 7.06 -10.65
C LEU A 113 20.92 5.78 -11.50
N LYS A 114 20.20 5.78 -12.61
CA LYS A 114 19.87 4.56 -13.37
C LYS A 114 19.30 3.48 -12.44
N ALA A 115 18.41 3.91 -11.54
CA ALA A 115 17.76 3.01 -10.60
C ALA A 115 16.88 2.03 -11.37
N PHE A 116 16.90 0.77 -10.96
CA PHE A 116 16.14 -0.30 -11.62
C PHE A 116 16.43 -0.40 -13.14
N ALA A 117 17.67 -0.10 -13.58
CA ALA A 117 17.97 -0.08 -15.00
C ALA A 117 17.72 -1.45 -15.65
N VAL A 118 17.02 -1.44 -16.79
CA VAL A 118 16.67 -2.65 -17.54
C VAL A 118 17.90 -3.54 -17.72
N GLY A 119 17.76 -4.82 -17.41
CA GLY A 119 18.84 -5.80 -17.51
C GLY A 119 19.85 -5.80 -16.35
N SER A 120 19.79 -4.80 -15.45
CA SER A 120 20.67 -4.77 -14.27
C SER A 120 20.20 -5.71 -13.15
N TRP A 121 21.12 -6.08 -12.27
CA TRP A 121 20.78 -6.81 -11.05
C TRP A 121 19.82 -6.00 -10.15
N GLY A 122 19.98 -4.68 -10.08
CA GLY A 122 19.12 -3.79 -9.31
C GLY A 122 17.66 -3.79 -9.74
N ALA A 123 17.40 -4.03 -11.03
CA ALA A 123 16.07 -4.13 -11.62
C ALA A 123 15.44 -5.54 -11.48
N GLN A 124 16.18 -6.52 -10.98
CA GLN A 124 15.59 -7.81 -10.66
C GLN A 124 14.77 -7.71 -9.37
N PHE A 125 13.69 -8.48 -9.31
CA PHE A 125 12.96 -8.61 -8.07
C PHE A 125 13.80 -9.27 -6.98
N ASN A 126 13.69 -8.74 -5.77
CA ASN A 126 14.33 -9.35 -4.60
C ASN A 126 13.81 -10.80 -4.43
N PRO A 127 14.68 -11.81 -4.21
CA PRO A 127 14.29 -13.22 -4.16
C PRO A 127 13.39 -13.58 -2.96
N GLU A 128 13.40 -12.77 -1.89
CA GLU A 128 12.53 -13.01 -0.72
C GLU A 128 11.14 -12.37 -0.91
N PHE A 129 11.08 -11.17 -1.47
CA PHE A 129 9.89 -10.33 -1.51
C PHE A 129 9.25 -10.23 -2.90
N GLY A 130 9.96 -10.65 -3.93
CA GLY A 130 9.47 -10.65 -5.31
C GLY A 130 8.42 -11.73 -5.59
N PRO A 131 7.93 -11.75 -6.84
CA PRO A 131 6.86 -12.64 -7.24
C PRO A 131 7.26 -14.12 -7.18
N ARG A 132 6.30 -14.97 -6.84
CA ARG A 132 6.38 -16.42 -6.94
C ARG A 132 5.31 -16.95 -7.90
N LYS A 133 5.40 -18.23 -8.26
CA LYS A 133 4.38 -18.87 -9.08
C LYS A 133 2.99 -18.71 -8.43
N GLY A 134 2.06 -18.15 -9.19
CA GLY A 134 0.70 -17.86 -8.74
C GLY A 134 0.46 -16.40 -8.32
N ASP A 135 1.53 -15.61 -8.13
CA ASP A 135 1.39 -14.17 -7.91
C ASP A 135 1.18 -13.44 -9.24
N ILE A 136 0.56 -12.27 -9.17
CA ILE A 136 0.31 -11.40 -10.32
C ILE A 136 1.30 -10.25 -10.31
N VAL A 137 2.05 -10.09 -11.40
CA VAL A 137 2.90 -8.91 -11.60
C VAL A 137 2.15 -7.96 -12.52
N VAL A 138 1.78 -6.79 -12.02
CA VAL A 138 1.12 -5.77 -12.81
C VAL A 138 2.09 -4.97 -13.67
N ARG A 139 1.58 -4.16 -14.59
CA ARG A 139 2.43 -3.26 -15.38
C ARG A 139 3.14 -2.25 -14.49
N GLN A 140 4.35 -1.89 -14.88
CA GLN A 140 5.15 -0.89 -14.20
C GLN A 140 4.44 0.47 -14.12
N HIS A 141 4.46 1.09 -12.95
CA HIS A 141 3.99 2.45 -12.78
C HIS A 141 5.12 3.46 -12.97
N PHE A 142 4.84 4.54 -13.68
CA PHE A 142 5.85 5.55 -14.05
C PHE A 142 6.11 6.61 -12.98
N ALA A 143 5.20 6.76 -12.04
CA ALA A 143 5.32 7.73 -10.97
C ALA A 143 5.09 7.04 -9.62
N GLN A 144 4.09 7.46 -8.87
CA GLN A 144 3.94 7.00 -7.49
C GLN A 144 2.81 5.98 -7.32
N SER A 145 1.70 6.11 -8.06
CA SER A 145 0.55 5.22 -7.86
C SER A 145 0.67 3.94 -8.68
N GLY A 146 0.56 2.80 -8.01
CA GLY A 146 0.45 1.50 -8.66
C GLY A 146 -0.82 1.32 -9.50
N PHE A 147 -1.83 2.20 -9.35
CA PHE A 147 -3.05 2.19 -10.17
C PHE A 147 -2.95 3.05 -11.43
N ALA A 148 -2.28 4.20 -11.34
CA ALA A 148 -2.27 5.17 -12.43
C ALA A 148 -1.56 4.61 -13.66
N ASN A 149 -2.30 4.48 -14.77
CA ASN A 149 -1.82 3.98 -16.07
C ASN A 149 -1.28 2.54 -16.04
N THR A 150 -1.72 1.73 -15.08
CA THR A 150 -1.41 0.30 -14.99
C THR A 150 -2.66 -0.55 -15.19
N ASP A 151 -2.52 -1.86 -15.13
CA ASP A 151 -3.62 -2.82 -15.16
C ASP A 151 -4.07 -3.28 -13.78
N LEU A 152 -3.59 -2.65 -12.69
CA LEU A 152 -3.86 -3.10 -11.32
C LEU A 152 -5.36 -3.18 -11.02
N ASP A 153 -6.12 -2.10 -11.28
CA ASP A 153 -7.56 -2.06 -11.02
C ASP A 153 -8.32 -3.15 -11.79
N PHE A 154 -7.98 -3.31 -13.07
CA PHE A 154 -8.56 -4.36 -13.89
C PHE A 154 -8.29 -5.75 -13.33
N GLN A 155 -7.04 -6.05 -12.97
CA GLN A 155 -6.65 -7.34 -12.41
C GLN A 155 -7.34 -7.60 -11.07
N LEU A 156 -7.36 -6.64 -10.15
CA LEU A 156 -8.03 -6.77 -8.87
C LEU A 156 -9.52 -7.09 -9.04
N LYS A 157 -10.22 -6.39 -9.95
CA LYS A 157 -11.64 -6.62 -10.24
C LYS A 157 -11.89 -7.99 -10.87
N GLN A 158 -11.02 -8.45 -11.78
CA GLN A 158 -11.13 -9.78 -12.39
C GLN A 158 -10.96 -10.91 -11.36
N HIS A 159 -10.21 -10.65 -10.28
CA HIS A 159 -10.04 -11.58 -9.17
C HIS A 159 -11.05 -11.39 -8.03
N GLY A 160 -12.06 -10.52 -8.19
CA GLY A 160 -13.09 -10.28 -7.18
C GLY A 160 -12.57 -9.60 -5.91
N ILE A 161 -11.43 -8.91 -5.99
CA ILE A 161 -10.80 -8.27 -4.84
C ILE A 161 -11.51 -6.96 -4.51
N SER A 162 -11.84 -6.79 -3.24
CA SER A 162 -12.42 -5.56 -2.67
C SER A 162 -11.58 -4.98 -1.52
N HIS A 163 -10.64 -5.76 -0.98
CA HIS A 163 -9.76 -5.37 0.12
C HIS A 163 -8.31 -5.47 -0.31
N ILE A 164 -7.53 -4.42 -0.09
CA ILE A 164 -6.11 -4.37 -0.42
C ILE A 164 -5.27 -4.07 0.82
N ILE A 165 -4.21 -4.84 1.01
CA ILE A 165 -3.23 -4.67 2.09
C ILE A 165 -1.91 -4.27 1.43
N LEU A 166 -1.29 -3.17 1.85
CA LEU A 166 -0.10 -2.62 1.22
C LEU A 166 1.14 -2.78 2.11
N VAL A 167 2.19 -3.34 1.54
CA VAL A 167 3.53 -3.47 2.15
C VAL A 167 4.62 -3.09 1.14
N GLY A 168 5.81 -2.73 1.62
CA GLY A 168 6.95 -2.37 0.76
C GLY A 168 7.37 -0.91 0.87
N VAL A 169 7.73 -0.28 -0.24
CA VAL A 169 8.32 1.06 -0.30
C VAL A 169 7.69 1.92 -1.40
N ILE A 170 7.71 3.22 -1.32
CA ILE A 170 8.11 4.15 -0.24
C ILE A 170 6.84 4.59 0.50
N ALA A 171 6.85 4.58 1.83
CA ALA A 171 5.67 4.77 2.66
C ALA A 171 4.88 6.05 2.33
N ASN A 172 5.54 7.21 2.25
CA ASN A 172 4.93 8.51 1.92
C ASN A 172 4.95 8.84 0.42
N SER A 173 5.08 7.85 -0.44
CA SER A 173 5.12 8.01 -1.90
C SER A 173 4.31 6.90 -2.57
N CYS A 174 4.96 5.82 -3.07
CA CYS A 174 4.29 4.76 -3.83
C CYS A 174 3.20 4.05 -3.02
N ILE A 175 3.44 3.76 -1.73
CA ILE A 175 2.44 3.19 -0.83
C ILE A 175 1.26 4.15 -0.65
N GLU A 176 1.52 5.39 -0.23
CA GLU A 176 0.48 6.38 0.03
C GLU A 176 -0.34 6.69 -1.23
N SER A 177 0.32 6.94 -2.36
CA SER A 177 -0.36 7.26 -3.62
C SER A 177 -1.21 6.10 -4.13
N THR A 178 -0.73 4.85 -3.99
CA THR A 178 -1.50 3.66 -4.34
C THR A 178 -2.70 3.49 -3.42
N ALA A 179 -2.51 3.69 -2.11
CA ALA A 179 -3.56 3.58 -1.12
C ALA A 179 -4.68 4.62 -1.34
N ARG A 180 -4.32 5.89 -1.55
CA ARG A 180 -5.28 6.98 -1.84
C ARG A 180 -6.08 6.67 -3.10
N TYR A 181 -5.41 6.28 -4.18
CA TYR A 181 -6.08 5.96 -5.44
C TYR A 181 -6.99 4.72 -5.28
N GLY A 182 -6.55 3.71 -4.54
CA GLY A 182 -7.36 2.53 -4.23
C GLY A 182 -8.61 2.86 -3.44
N MET A 183 -8.54 3.76 -2.46
CA MET A 183 -9.68 4.26 -1.71
C MET A 183 -10.69 4.96 -2.62
N GLU A 184 -10.21 5.84 -3.52
CA GLU A 184 -11.06 6.54 -4.51
C GLU A 184 -11.75 5.58 -5.49
N LEU A 185 -11.13 4.42 -5.79
CA LEU A 185 -11.73 3.37 -6.61
C LEU A 185 -12.69 2.45 -5.83
N GLY A 186 -12.85 2.66 -4.52
CA GLY A 186 -13.78 1.92 -3.66
C GLY A 186 -13.19 0.67 -3.00
N TYR A 187 -11.87 0.48 -3.01
CA TYR A 187 -11.24 -0.61 -2.25
C TYR A 187 -11.18 -0.29 -0.76
N HIS A 188 -11.40 -1.30 0.08
CA HIS A 188 -11.01 -1.22 1.48
C HIS A 188 -9.49 -1.28 1.60
N VAL A 189 -8.89 -0.21 2.07
CA VAL A 189 -7.44 -0.04 2.14
C VAL A 189 -6.94 -0.33 3.55
N THR A 190 -5.97 -1.24 3.67
CA THR A 190 -5.24 -1.51 4.90
C THR A 190 -3.76 -1.17 4.72
N LEU A 191 -3.23 -0.34 5.61
CA LEU A 191 -1.81 -0.05 5.72
C LEU A 191 -1.16 -0.83 6.86
N VAL A 192 0.09 -1.25 6.64
CA VAL A 192 0.90 -1.99 7.61
C VAL A 192 2.17 -1.19 7.89
N PRO A 193 2.14 -0.21 8.83
CA PRO A 193 3.23 0.76 8.99
C PRO A 193 4.59 0.15 9.33
N ASP A 194 4.60 -0.98 10.04
CA ASP A 194 5.81 -1.71 10.41
C ASP A 194 6.31 -2.67 9.31
N ALA A 195 5.65 -2.71 8.14
CA ALA A 195 6.08 -3.41 6.94
C ALA A 195 6.35 -2.43 5.77
N GLN A 196 6.69 -1.18 6.10
CA GLN A 196 6.97 -0.10 5.16
C GLN A 196 8.22 0.67 5.58
N ALA A 197 8.86 1.33 4.59
CA ALA A 197 9.97 2.24 4.82
C ALA A 197 9.86 3.50 3.93
N ALA A 198 10.52 4.58 4.36
CA ALA A 198 10.66 5.81 3.60
C ALA A 198 12.14 6.23 3.51
N PHE A 199 12.44 7.25 2.73
CA PHE A 199 13.81 7.78 2.61
C PHE A 199 14.27 8.57 3.85
N SER A 200 13.38 8.87 4.79
CA SER A 200 13.72 9.56 6.03
C SER A 200 12.68 9.29 7.13
N ALA A 201 13.07 9.59 8.37
CA ALA A 201 12.15 9.54 9.51
C ALA A 201 10.99 10.54 9.36
N GLU A 202 11.24 11.71 8.73
CA GLU A 202 10.21 12.70 8.38
C GLU A 202 9.20 12.11 7.41
N GLY A 203 9.67 11.37 6.39
CA GLY A 203 8.79 10.67 5.45
C GLY A 203 7.90 9.63 6.13
N MET A 204 8.44 8.87 7.10
CA MET A 204 7.64 7.92 7.90
C MET A 204 6.60 8.63 8.76
N ARG A 205 6.96 9.77 9.39
CA ARG A 205 5.98 10.57 10.16
C ARG A 205 4.88 11.12 9.26
N ALA A 206 5.24 11.68 8.10
CA ALA A 206 4.25 12.18 7.13
C ALA A 206 3.28 11.09 6.68
N ALA A 207 3.79 9.89 6.37
CA ALA A 207 2.94 8.74 6.04
C ALA A 207 1.98 8.38 7.18
N ALA A 208 2.48 8.35 8.43
CA ALA A 208 1.66 8.03 9.60
C ALA A 208 0.59 9.09 9.88
N GLU A 209 0.91 10.38 9.73
CA GLU A 209 -0.04 11.49 9.90
C GLU A 209 -1.13 11.49 8.82
N ASN A 210 -0.78 11.14 7.59
CA ASN A 210 -1.71 11.12 6.46
C ASN A 210 -2.59 9.85 6.44
N ALA A 211 -2.10 8.73 6.91
CA ALA A 211 -2.76 7.42 6.80
C ALA A 211 -4.24 7.43 7.22
N PRO A 212 -4.66 8.07 8.35
CA PRO A 212 -6.07 8.11 8.75
C PRO A 212 -7.00 8.83 7.77
N LEU A 213 -6.47 9.60 6.83
CA LEU A 213 -7.27 10.35 5.86
C LEU A 213 -7.81 9.46 4.71
N PHE A 214 -7.22 8.28 4.49
CA PHE A 214 -7.57 7.43 3.35
C PHE A 214 -7.53 5.93 3.66
N ALA A 215 -6.86 5.48 4.71
CA ALA A 215 -6.83 4.07 5.08
C ALA A 215 -8.06 3.73 5.92
N HIS A 216 -8.70 2.59 5.59
CA HIS A 216 -9.81 2.05 6.37
C HIS A 216 -9.33 1.29 7.61
N ALA A 217 -8.12 0.73 7.52
CA ALA A 217 -7.44 0.08 8.64
C ALA A 217 -5.94 0.40 8.61
N ILE A 218 -5.37 0.60 9.80
CA ILE A 218 -3.92 0.78 10.01
C ILE A 218 -3.54 -0.22 11.07
N LEU A 219 -2.87 -1.30 10.67
CA LEU A 219 -2.61 -2.45 11.53
C LEU A 219 -1.11 -2.78 11.53
N PRO A 220 -0.48 -2.89 12.69
CA PRO A 220 0.85 -3.48 12.76
C PRO A 220 0.77 -4.97 12.38
N THR A 221 1.88 -5.51 11.91
CA THR A 221 2.00 -6.90 11.43
C THR A 221 1.38 -7.93 12.37
N ALA A 222 1.63 -7.80 13.68
CA ALA A 222 1.11 -8.75 14.66
C ALA A 222 -0.42 -8.78 14.74
N GLU A 223 -1.08 -7.62 14.57
CA GLU A 223 -2.54 -7.52 14.58
C GLU A 223 -3.14 -7.94 13.22
N LEU A 224 -2.46 -7.61 12.13
CA LEU A 224 -2.87 -8.05 10.80
C LEU A 224 -2.90 -9.57 10.68
N LEU A 225 -1.83 -10.24 11.13
CA LEU A 225 -1.71 -11.71 11.02
C LEU A 225 -2.80 -12.46 11.82
N LYS A 226 -3.30 -11.89 12.90
CA LYS A 226 -4.44 -12.46 13.65
C LYS A 226 -5.75 -12.46 12.87
N GLN A 227 -5.85 -11.60 11.86
CA GLN A 227 -7.06 -11.44 11.05
C GLN A 227 -7.00 -12.22 9.73
N PHE A 228 -5.87 -12.87 9.42
CA PHE A 228 -5.76 -13.70 8.23
C PHE A 228 -6.59 -14.98 8.38
N PRO A 229 -7.22 -15.46 7.29
CA PRO A 229 -7.86 -16.76 7.28
C PRO A 229 -6.86 -17.86 7.64
N ALA A 230 -7.36 -18.96 8.18
CA ALA A 230 -6.54 -20.15 8.40
C ALA A 230 -5.89 -20.61 7.07
N ALA A 231 -4.66 -21.09 7.14
CA ALA A 231 -3.97 -21.60 5.96
C ALA A 231 -4.82 -22.65 5.26
N LYS A 232 -4.95 -22.55 3.93
CA LYS A 232 -5.63 -23.60 3.13
C LYS A 232 -4.82 -24.88 3.26
N ALA A 233 -5.50 -25.99 3.56
CA ALA A 233 -4.86 -27.30 3.51
C ALA A 233 -4.25 -27.50 2.12
N ALA A 234 -2.98 -27.94 2.06
CA ALA A 234 -2.36 -28.26 0.78
C ALA A 234 -3.22 -29.30 0.05
N ALA A 235 -3.70 -28.95 -1.15
CA ALA A 235 -4.34 -29.92 -2.02
C ALA A 235 -3.29 -31.02 -2.29
N ARG A 236 -3.61 -32.25 -1.88
CA ARG A 236 -2.77 -33.42 -2.09
C ARG A 236 -2.77 -33.82 -3.57
#